data_1bb7887b883cac5895de7434e9614cd6
#
_entry.id   1bb7887b883cac5895de7434e9614cd6
#
_cell.length_a   1.000
_cell.length_b   1.000
_cell.length_c   1.000
_cell.angle_alpha   90.00
_cell.angle_beta   90.00
_cell.angle_gamma   90.00
#
_symmetry.space_group_name_H-M   'P 1'
#
loop_
_entity.id
_entity.type
_entity.pdbx_description
1 polymer ?
#
loop_
_entity_poly.entity_id
_entity_poly.type
_entity_poly.pdbx_seq_one_letter_code
_entity_poly.pdbx_strand_id
1 'polypeptide(L)'
;MAQPFDLGKPNRTIRVGVILMGGRTEALDVAPVDMIHSITKGFVDELPAEWLPMNIRSQAIEAEFLWVSEAGKCSTSKLTSAMSIVTTHSFDDCPPLDVVMIGAHNFSYQPTEKELAFVRKSWESCSAFLAICGGIEVAVLAGIVGSKTATAPRFALESLRQRVPEATWVNKRWERDGKLWTSGTLLNGLDATSAFIQETWGKGEGSLVDYTMKLCAWPIRDGEYGDVSWSF
;
A
#
# COMPACT_ATOMS: atom_id res chain seq x y z
N MET A 1 -22.87 -11.14 3.57
CA MET A 1 -21.42 -10.91 3.41
C MET A 1 -20.84 -10.72 4.79
N ALA A 2 -19.71 -11.37 5.12
CA ALA A 2 -19.03 -11.12 6.40
C ALA A 2 -18.55 -9.66 6.43
N GLN A 3 -18.62 -9.02 7.61
CA GLN A 3 -18.09 -7.67 7.77
C GLN A 3 -16.56 -7.68 7.50
N PRO A 4 -16.03 -6.65 6.82
CA PRO A 4 -14.59 -6.50 6.66
C PRO A 4 -13.89 -6.49 8.02
N PHE A 5 -12.66 -6.99 8.06
CA PHE A 5 -11.83 -6.96 9.27
C PHE A 5 -11.57 -5.49 9.71
N ASP A 6 -11.82 -5.19 10.98
CA ASP A 6 -11.64 -3.82 11.51
C ASP A 6 -10.16 -3.59 11.85
N LEU A 7 -9.46 -2.87 10.99
CA LEU A 7 -8.05 -2.52 11.19
C LEU A 7 -7.82 -1.63 12.43
N GLY A 8 -8.80 -0.80 12.80
CA GLY A 8 -8.72 0.10 13.97
C GLY A 8 -8.93 -0.62 15.30
N LYS A 9 -9.54 -1.82 15.27
CA LYS A 9 -9.80 -2.67 16.44
C LYS A 9 -9.52 -4.14 16.11
N PRO A 10 -8.26 -4.48 15.78
CA PRO A 10 -7.93 -5.83 15.35
C PRO A 10 -8.13 -6.82 16.51
N ASN A 11 -8.77 -7.95 16.23
CA ASN A 11 -8.94 -9.06 17.16
C ASN A 11 -7.96 -10.22 16.89
N ARG A 12 -7.04 -10.04 15.97
CA ARG A 12 -5.92 -10.92 15.61
C ARG A 12 -4.82 -10.13 14.93
N THR A 13 -3.68 -10.74 14.69
CA THR A 13 -2.58 -10.19 13.89
C THR A 13 -3.08 -9.72 12.52
N ILE A 14 -2.74 -8.49 12.14
CA ILE A 14 -3.07 -7.87 10.85
C ILE A 14 -2.15 -8.47 9.78
N ARG A 15 -2.71 -8.92 8.66
CA ARG A 15 -1.96 -9.44 7.52
C ARG A 15 -1.76 -8.37 6.46
N VAL A 16 -0.54 -7.88 6.35
CA VAL A 16 -0.15 -6.88 5.35
C VAL A 16 0.54 -7.60 4.20
N GLY A 17 -0.08 -7.63 3.04
CA GLY A 17 0.44 -8.32 1.87
C GLY A 17 0.94 -7.36 0.80
N VAL A 18 2.17 -7.57 0.34
CA VAL A 18 2.71 -6.94 -0.87
C VAL A 18 2.61 -7.95 -2.01
N ILE A 19 1.77 -7.65 -3.00
CA ILE A 19 1.60 -8.51 -4.18
C ILE A 19 2.60 -8.10 -5.25
N LEU A 20 3.45 -9.04 -5.63
CA LEU A 20 4.47 -8.88 -6.65
C LEU A 20 4.04 -9.60 -7.93
N MET A 21 3.97 -8.84 -9.03
CA MET A 21 3.74 -9.39 -10.36
C MET A 21 5.00 -10.12 -10.87
N GLY A 22 4.86 -10.96 -11.89
CA GLY A 22 5.96 -11.68 -12.52
C GLY A 22 7.00 -10.78 -13.20
N GLY A 23 6.64 -9.51 -13.45
CA GLY A 23 7.55 -8.49 -13.93
C GLY A 23 8.47 -7.94 -12.85
N ARG A 24 9.35 -7.01 -13.24
CA ARG A 24 10.21 -6.30 -12.28
C ARG A 24 9.40 -5.19 -11.61
N THR A 25 9.29 -5.24 -10.28
CA THR A 25 8.55 -4.26 -9.48
C THR A 25 9.40 -3.03 -9.14
N GLU A 26 8.80 -1.85 -9.12
CA GLU A 26 9.45 -0.62 -8.65
C GLU A 26 9.65 -0.68 -7.12
N ALA A 27 10.90 -0.62 -6.68
CA ALA A 27 11.24 -0.79 -5.27
C ALA A 27 10.64 0.30 -4.37
N LEU A 28 10.63 1.56 -4.83
CA LEU A 28 10.08 2.68 -4.07
C LEU A 28 8.55 2.61 -3.92
N ASP A 29 7.87 1.88 -4.80
CA ASP A 29 6.42 1.72 -4.72
C ASP A 29 5.99 0.69 -3.66
N VAL A 30 6.87 -0.22 -3.29
CA VAL A 30 6.61 -1.23 -2.25
C VAL A 30 7.32 -0.93 -0.92
N ALA A 31 8.34 -0.08 -0.95
CA ALA A 31 9.03 0.37 0.25
C ALA A 31 8.11 1.04 1.31
N PRO A 32 6.99 1.72 0.95
CA PRO A 32 6.10 2.30 1.95
C PRO A 32 5.50 1.29 2.94
N VAL A 33 5.55 0.00 2.67
CA VAL A 33 5.15 -1.05 3.64
C VAL A 33 5.93 -0.95 4.95
N ASP A 34 7.17 -0.44 4.90
CA ASP A 34 8.02 -0.25 6.08
C ASP A 34 7.47 0.83 7.05
N MET A 35 6.69 1.78 6.53
CA MET A 35 5.99 2.74 7.39
C MET A 35 4.93 2.04 8.26
N ILE A 36 4.25 1.01 7.73
CA ILE A 36 3.32 0.20 8.55
C ILE A 36 4.11 -0.60 9.58
N HIS A 37 5.29 -1.14 9.21
CA HIS A 37 6.15 -1.86 10.13
C HIS A 37 6.57 -0.98 11.32
N SER A 38 6.86 0.29 11.10
CA SER A 38 7.37 1.19 12.14
C SER A 38 6.37 1.52 13.28
N ILE A 39 5.10 1.13 13.15
CA ILE A 39 4.10 1.22 14.24
C ILE A 39 3.73 -0.15 14.82
N THR A 40 4.43 -1.20 14.43
CA THR A 40 4.20 -2.55 14.97
C THR A 40 4.91 -2.77 16.29
N LYS A 41 4.39 -3.76 17.02
CA LYS A 41 5.03 -4.19 18.28
C LYS A 41 6.48 -4.66 18.05
N GLY A 42 6.75 -5.37 16.94
CA GLY A 42 8.11 -5.79 16.59
C GLY A 42 9.09 -4.64 16.55
N PHE A 43 8.77 -3.57 15.80
CA PHE A 43 9.63 -2.38 15.71
C PHE A 43 9.71 -1.62 17.05
N VAL A 44 8.56 -1.40 17.71
CA VAL A 44 8.50 -0.63 18.95
C VAL A 44 9.28 -1.31 20.08
N ASP A 45 9.31 -2.63 20.14
CA ASP A 45 10.05 -3.39 21.15
C ASP A 45 11.58 -3.31 20.96
N GLU A 46 12.06 -3.01 19.76
CA GLU A 46 13.48 -2.78 19.45
C GLU A 46 13.96 -1.37 19.89
N LEU A 47 13.05 -0.41 20.09
CA LEU A 47 13.41 0.94 20.49
C LEU A 47 13.86 0.97 21.96
N PRO A 48 14.87 1.79 22.33
CA PRO A 48 15.25 2.01 23.71
C PRO A 48 14.04 2.39 24.58
N ALA A 49 13.96 1.83 25.80
CA ALA A 49 12.80 2.01 26.66
C ALA A 49 12.57 3.48 27.04
N GLU A 50 13.66 4.24 27.17
CA GLU A 50 13.64 5.66 27.51
C GLU A 50 13.13 6.58 26.41
N TRP A 51 13.09 6.10 25.13
CA TRP A 51 12.62 6.91 24.01
C TRP A 51 11.11 6.99 23.93
N LEU A 52 10.41 5.96 24.42
CA LEU A 52 8.98 5.83 24.20
C LEU A 52 8.26 5.38 25.47
N PRO A 53 7.43 6.23 26.10
CA PRO A 53 6.65 5.88 27.29
C PRO A 53 5.75 4.65 27.07
N MET A 54 5.52 3.87 28.13
CA MET A 54 4.77 2.61 28.08
C MET A 54 3.34 2.78 27.55
N ASN A 55 2.67 3.87 27.88
CA ASN A 55 1.31 4.18 27.38
C ASN A 55 1.27 4.43 25.86
N ILE A 56 2.39 4.83 25.26
CA ILE A 56 2.53 4.99 23.82
C ILE A 56 2.91 3.63 23.20
N ARG A 57 3.87 2.89 23.79
CA ARG A 57 4.24 1.54 23.34
C ARG A 57 3.04 0.60 23.27
N SER A 58 2.11 0.67 24.21
CA SER A 58 0.91 -0.16 24.24
C SER A 58 -0.08 0.11 23.09
N GLN A 59 0.16 1.13 22.27
CA GLN A 59 -0.63 1.42 21.06
C GLN A 59 -0.12 0.70 19.83
N ALA A 60 1.04 0.01 19.92
CA ALA A 60 1.62 -0.73 18.81
C ALA A 60 0.68 -1.85 18.33
N ILE A 61 0.60 -2.00 17.01
CA ILE A 61 -0.22 -3.03 16.39
C ILE A 61 0.55 -4.34 16.22
N GLU A 62 -0.17 -5.46 16.21
CA GLU A 62 0.39 -6.75 15.82
C GLU A 62 0.15 -6.95 14.31
N ALA A 63 1.21 -7.04 13.54
CA ALA A 63 1.14 -7.27 12.10
C ALA A 63 2.18 -8.28 11.61
N GLU A 64 1.81 -9.06 10.60
CA GLU A 64 2.70 -9.90 9.81
C GLU A 64 2.76 -9.41 8.37
N PHE A 65 3.95 -9.47 7.77
CA PHE A 65 4.19 -8.97 6.41
C PHE A 65 4.42 -10.14 5.46
N LEU A 66 3.62 -10.19 4.40
CA LEU A 66 3.64 -11.26 3.41
C LEU A 66 4.04 -10.69 2.05
N TRP A 67 5.12 -11.22 1.50
CA TRP A 67 5.57 -10.93 0.14
C TRP A 67 5.09 -12.05 -0.76
N VAL A 68 4.14 -11.75 -1.62
CA VAL A 68 3.35 -12.76 -2.32
C VAL A 68 3.58 -12.68 -3.82
N SER A 69 3.91 -13.81 -4.44
CA SER A 69 4.04 -13.91 -5.90
C SER A 69 3.54 -15.26 -6.41
N GLU A 70 3.28 -15.37 -7.70
CA GLU A 70 2.89 -16.64 -8.31
C GLU A 70 3.95 -17.74 -8.10
N ALA A 71 5.23 -17.37 -8.14
CA ALA A 71 6.35 -18.30 -7.98
C ALA A 71 6.46 -18.91 -6.57
N GLY A 72 5.84 -18.29 -5.56
CA GLY A 72 5.66 -18.86 -4.25
C GLY A 72 6.82 -18.70 -3.28
N LYS A 73 6.71 -19.42 -2.17
CA LYS A 73 7.62 -19.33 -1.03
C LYS A 73 9.07 -19.66 -1.43
N CYS A 74 10.00 -18.88 -0.90
CA CYS A 74 11.43 -18.98 -1.15
C CYS A 74 11.85 -18.71 -2.60
N SER A 75 10.94 -18.27 -3.47
CA SER A 75 11.31 -17.76 -4.78
C SER A 75 11.85 -16.32 -4.68
N THR A 76 12.42 -15.83 -5.76
CA THR A 76 12.99 -14.47 -5.80
C THR A 76 12.27 -13.64 -6.83
N SER A 77 11.68 -12.54 -6.39
CA SER A 77 11.13 -11.51 -7.27
C SER A 77 12.12 -10.36 -7.47
N LYS A 78 12.23 -9.88 -8.71
CA LYS A 78 13.14 -8.79 -9.06
C LYS A 78 12.49 -7.44 -8.83
N LEU A 79 13.26 -6.54 -8.24
CA LEU A 79 12.91 -5.13 -8.12
C LEU A 79 13.79 -4.26 -9.01
N THR A 80 13.49 -2.97 -9.12
CA THR A 80 14.38 -2.00 -9.75
C THR A 80 15.73 -1.92 -9.05
N SER A 81 16.70 -1.24 -9.66
CA SER A 81 18.05 -1.06 -9.09
C SER A 81 18.79 -2.36 -8.78
N ALA A 82 18.52 -3.43 -9.55
CA ALA A 82 19.11 -4.77 -9.37
C ALA A 82 18.83 -5.43 -8.00
N MET A 83 17.88 -4.91 -7.24
CA MET A 83 17.44 -5.54 -6.00
C MET A 83 16.61 -6.79 -6.25
N SER A 84 16.56 -7.65 -5.27
CA SER A 84 15.72 -8.84 -5.28
C SER A 84 15.14 -9.09 -3.89
N ILE A 85 13.92 -9.57 -3.83
CA ILE A 85 13.25 -9.92 -2.59
C ILE A 85 12.82 -11.40 -2.59
N VAL A 86 13.00 -12.06 -1.46
CA VAL A 86 12.53 -13.44 -1.27
C VAL A 86 11.05 -13.40 -0.90
N THR A 87 10.22 -14.12 -1.65
CA THR A 87 8.78 -14.19 -1.38
C THR A 87 8.48 -15.18 -0.26
N THR A 88 7.45 -14.87 0.51
CA THR A 88 7.03 -15.66 1.67
C THR A 88 5.91 -16.64 1.34
N HIS A 89 5.07 -16.31 0.33
CA HIS A 89 3.89 -17.08 -0.04
C HIS A 89 3.67 -17.10 -1.55
N SER A 90 3.00 -18.16 -2.01
CA SER A 90 2.38 -18.22 -3.33
C SER A 90 0.95 -17.68 -3.30
N PHE A 91 0.30 -17.57 -4.46
CA PHE A 91 -1.12 -17.25 -4.53
C PHE A 91 -2.02 -18.37 -3.98
N ASP A 92 -1.51 -19.60 -3.97
CA ASP A 92 -2.26 -20.78 -3.56
C ASP A 92 -2.26 -20.98 -2.03
N ASP A 93 -1.17 -20.60 -1.35
CA ASP A 93 -1.01 -20.78 0.09
C ASP A 93 -1.10 -19.49 0.92
N CYS A 94 -1.25 -18.32 0.25
CA CYS A 94 -1.40 -17.05 0.93
C CYS A 94 -2.75 -16.98 1.68
N PRO A 95 -2.74 -16.70 2.98
CA PRO A 95 -3.98 -16.48 3.72
C PRO A 95 -4.66 -15.18 3.25
N PRO A 96 -5.95 -14.97 3.58
CA PRO A 96 -6.61 -13.70 3.30
C PRO A 96 -5.84 -12.52 3.88
N LEU A 97 -5.61 -11.51 3.07
CA LEU A 97 -4.88 -10.28 3.41
C LEU A 97 -5.86 -9.22 3.95
N ASP A 98 -5.43 -8.46 4.96
CA ASP A 98 -6.22 -7.35 5.52
C ASP A 98 -5.85 -6.02 4.88
N VAL A 99 -4.57 -5.82 4.63
CA VAL A 99 -4.02 -4.69 3.88
C VAL A 99 -3.27 -5.24 2.68
N VAL A 100 -3.57 -4.73 1.50
CA VAL A 100 -2.90 -5.08 0.25
C VAL A 100 -2.14 -3.87 -0.25
N MET A 101 -0.88 -4.07 -0.62
CA MET A 101 -0.07 -3.08 -1.33
C MET A 101 0.40 -3.66 -2.66
N ILE A 102 0.29 -2.87 -3.72
CA ILE A 102 0.77 -3.22 -5.06
C ILE A 102 1.45 -2.01 -5.69
N GLY A 103 2.67 -2.20 -6.16
CA GLY A 103 3.46 -1.18 -6.85
C GLY A 103 3.47 -1.36 -8.36
N ALA A 104 4.11 -0.43 -9.06
CA ALA A 104 4.35 -0.53 -10.48
C ALA A 104 5.22 -1.73 -10.84
N HIS A 105 4.97 -2.30 -11.98
CA HIS A 105 5.84 -3.25 -12.65
C HIS A 105 6.35 -2.65 -13.97
N ASN A 106 7.35 -3.27 -14.58
CA ASN A 106 7.91 -2.75 -15.83
C ASN A 106 6.86 -2.67 -16.95
N PHE A 107 6.86 -1.60 -17.73
CA PHE A 107 5.83 -1.26 -18.73
C PHE A 107 5.57 -2.35 -19.79
N SER A 108 6.58 -3.18 -20.10
CA SER A 108 6.44 -4.26 -21.07
C SER A 108 5.79 -5.53 -20.51
N TYR A 109 5.63 -5.63 -19.19
CA TYR A 109 5.00 -6.78 -18.55
C TYR A 109 3.48 -6.66 -18.59
N GLN A 110 2.82 -7.76 -18.95
CA GLN A 110 1.38 -7.87 -18.87
C GLN A 110 1.02 -8.90 -17.78
N PRO A 111 0.27 -8.49 -16.74
CA PRO A 111 -0.19 -9.41 -15.71
C PRO A 111 -0.95 -10.60 -16.28
N THR A 112 -0.67 -11.79 -15.75
CA THR A 112 -1.38 -13.01 -16.14
C THR A 112 -2.79 -13.02 -15.53
N GLU A 113 -3.69 -13.84 -16.09
CA GLU A 113 -5.03 -14.01 -15.51
C GLU A 113 -4.98 -14.60 -14.09
N LYS A 114 -3.99 -15.44 -13.78
CA LYS A 114 -3.79 -15.97 -12.45
C LYS A 114 -3.41 -14.88 -11.43
N GLU A 115 -2.56 -13.94 -11.82
CA GLU A 115 -2.22 -12.76 -11.03
C GLU A 115 -3.44 -11.86 -10.80
N LEU A 116 -4.17 -11.54 -11.87
CA LEU A 116 -5.38 -10.72 -11.79
C LEU A 116 -6.48 -11.38 -10.93
N ALA A 117 -6.64 -12.70 -11.04
CA ALA A 117 -7.58 -13.46 -10.22
C ALA A 117 -7.21 -13.39 -8.72
N PHE A 118 -5.91 -13.50 -8.38
CA PHE A 118 -5.45 -13.34 -7.00
C PHE A 118 -5.66 -11.91 -6.48
N VAL A 119 -5.41 -10.91 -7.31
CA VAL A 119 -5.66 -9.49 -6.98
C VAL A 119 -7.16 -9.26 -6.70
N ARG A 120 -8.07 -9.76 -7.54
CA ARG A 120 -9.53 -9.70 -7.32
C ARG A 120 -9.94 -10.37 -6.02
N LYS A 121 -9.45 -11.59 -5.76
CA LYS A 121 -9.71 -12.31 -4.51
C LYS A 121 -9.24 -11.53 -3.28
N SER A 122 -8.05 -10.92 -3.37
CA SER A 122 -7.49 -10.09 -2.29
C SER A 122 -8.31 -8.82 -2.09
N TRP A 123 -8.76 -8.19 -3.17
CA TRP A 123 -9.67 -7.04 -3.10
C TRP A 123 -10.98 -7.39 -2.37
N GLU A 124 -11.59 -8.53 -2.63
CA GLU A 124 -12.84 -8.93 -1.98
C GLU A 124 -12.70 -9.04 -0.46
N SER A 125 -11.56 -9.56 0.02
CA SER A 125 -11.34 -9.88 1.44
C SER A 125 -10.66 -8.76 2.24
N CYS A 126 -9.86 -7.87 1.61
CA CYS A 126 -9.09 -6.87 2.32
C CYS A 126 -9.95 -5.72 2.87
N SER A 127 -9.43 -5.07 3.92
CA SER A 127 -9.98 -3.84 4.50
C SER A 127 -9.35 -2.59 3.92
N ALA A 128 -8.14 -2.69 3.36
CA ALA A 128 -7.47 -1.60 2.62
C ALA A 128 -6.68 -2.16 1.44
N PHE A 129 -6.72 -1.46 0.31
CA PHE A 129 -6.00 -1.78 -0.91
C PHE A 129 -5.26 -0.54 -1.40
N LEU A 130 -3.93 -0.57 -1.35
CA LEU A 130 -3.05 0.53 -1.73
C LEU A 130 -2.44 0.23 -3.10
N ALA A 131 -2.91 0.92 -4.13
CA ALA A 131 -2.35 0.88 -5.48
C ALA A 131 -1.38 2.06 -5.65
N ILE A 132 -0.09 1.78 -5.54
CA ILE A 132 0.95 2.81 -5.57
C ILE A 132 1.48 2.97 -7.00
N CYS A 133 1.53 4.21 -7.48
CA CYS A 133 2.10 4.54 -8.77
C CYS A 133 1.45 3.74 -9.92
N GLY A 134 2.24 3.03 -10.72
CA GLY A 134 1.75 2.15 -11.78
C GLY A 134 1.03 0.88 -11.28
N GLY A 135 0.99 0.64 -9.98
CA GLY A 135 0.13 -0.40 -9.38
C GLY A 135 -1.36 -0.18 -9.68
N ILE A 136 -1.75 1.05 -10.01
CA ILE A 136 -3.10 1.37 -10.48
C ILE A 136 -3.48 0.62 -11.76
N GLU A 137 -2.54 0.33 -12.65
CA GLU A 137 -2.80 -0.43 -13.88
C GLU A 137 -3.28 -1.85 -13.56
N VAL A 138 -2.70 -2.48 -12.54
CA VAL A 138 -3.15 -3.80 -12.09
C VAL A 138 -4.56 -3.73 -11.51
N ALA A 139 -4.85 -2.70 -10.72
CA ALA A 139 -6.20 -2.48 -10.17
C ALA A 139 -7.24 -2.24 -11.28
N VAL A 140 -6.88 -1.52 -12.34
CA VAL A 140 -7.72 -1.33 -13.54
C VAL A 140 -7.96 -2.65 -14.25
N LEU A 141 -6.91 -3.41 -14.57
CA LEU A 141 -7.01 -4.70 -15.26
C LEU A 141 -7.78 -5.74 -14.43
N ALA A 142 -7.70 -5.68 -13.13
CA ALA A 142 -8.48 -6.52 -12.23
C ALA A 142 -9.95 -6.07 -12.08
N GLY A 143 -10.35 -4.91 -12.66
CA GLY A 143 -11.73 -4.38 -12.58
C GLY A 143 -12.08 -3.79 -11.21
N ILE A 144 -11.08 -3.42 -10.40
CA ILE A 144 -11.27 -2.88 -9.04
C ILE A 144 -11.71 -1.42 -9.04
N VAL A 145 -11.18 -0.63 -9.97
CA VAL A 145 -11.40 0.83 -9.99
C VAL A 145 -12.86 1.16 -10.31
N GLY A 146 -13.43 0.62 -11.39
CA GLY A 146 -14.83 0.82 -11.75
C GLY A 146 -15.25 2.29 -11.71
N SER A 147 -16.36 2.59 -11.02
CA SER A 147 -16.91 3.95 -10.84
C SER A 147 -16.31 4.73 -9.67
N LYS A 148 -15.14 4.34 -9.17
CA LYS A 148 -14.49 4.98 -8.02
C LYS A 148 -13.75 6.25 -8.40
N THR A 149 -13.50 7.08 -7.39
CA THR A 149 -12.54 8.18 -7.49
C THR A 149 -11.12 7.64 -7.27
N ALA A 150 -10.21 7.96 -8.18
CA ALA A 150 -8.84 7.46 -8.11
C ALA A 150 -7.85 8.48 -8.69
N THR A 151 -6.60 8.38 -8.28
CA THR A 151 -5.47 9.06 -8.90
C THR A 151 -4.48 8.06 -9.49
N ALA A 152 -3.54 8.57 -10.26
CA ALA A 152 -2.49 7.81 -10.93
C ALA A 152 -1.28 8.71 -11.18
N PRO A 153 -0.15 8.17 -11.66
CA PRO A 153 0.92 8.97 -12.22
C PRO A 153 0.36 9.99 -13.23
N ARG A 154 0.73 11.26 -13.09
CA ARG A 154 0.16 12.37 -13.88
C ARG A 154 0.23 12.13 -15.38
N PHE A 155 1.33 11.52 -15.85
CA PHE A 155 1.50 11.17 -17.27
C PHE A 155 0.51 10.10 -17.76
N ALA A 156 -0.07 9.30 -16.87
CA ALA A 156 -1.02 8.22 -17.21
C ALA A 156 -2.49 8.67 -17.16
N LEU A 157 -2.80 9.77 -16.46
CA LEU A 157 -4.18 10.20 -16.18
C LEU A 157 -5.02 10.35 -17.43
N GLU A 158 -4.48 10.96 -18.50
CA GLU A 158 -5.24 11.18 -19.73
C GLU A 158 -5.60 9.86 -20.42
N SER A 159 -4.65 8.93 -20.51
CA SER A 159 -4.90 7.59 -21.04
C SER A 159 -5.91 6.81 -20.20
N LEU A 160 -5.83 6.93 -18.88
CA LEU A 160 -6.75 6.27 -17.97
C LEU A 160 -8.18 6.82 -18.07
N ARG A 161 -8.36 8.13 -18.25
CA ARG A 161 -9.67 8.74 -18.51
C ARG A 161 -10.34 8.17 -19.77
N GLN A 162 -9.55 7.92 -20.80
CA GLN A 162 -10.06 7.33 -22.05
C GLN A 162 -10.38 5.84 -21.92
N ARG A 163 -9.57 5.09 -21.16
CA ARG A 163 -9.69 3.64 -21.01
C ARG A 163 -10.73 3.21 -19.98
N VAL A 164 -10.93 4.02 -18.94
CA VAL A 164 -11.83 3.76 -17.80
C VAL A 164 -12.65 5.03 -17.54
N PRO A 165 -13.56 5.41 -18.48
CA PRO A 165 -14.32 6.65 -18.38
C PRO A 165 -15.35 6.66 -17.27
N GLU A 166 -15.70 5.49 -16.72
CA GLU A 166 -16.60 5.37 -15.57
C GLU A 166 -15.95 5.77 -14.24
N ALA A 167 -14.62 5.83 -14.15
CA ALA A 167 -13.90 6.29 -12.97
C ALA A 167 -13.76 7.81 -12.95
N THR A 168 -13.76 8.39 -11.75
CA THR A 168 -13.42 9.80 -11.55
C THR A 168 -11.91 9.95 -11.31
N TRP A 169 -11.17 10.36 -12.35
CA TRP A 169 -9.73 10.53 -12.28
C TRP A 169 -9.33 11.92 -11.83
N VAL A 170 -8.72 12.02 -10.65
CA VAL A 170 -8.26 13.29 -10.05
C VAL A 170 -6.73 13.45 -10.17
N ASN A 171 -6.25 14.69 -10.32
CA ASN A 171 -4.83 14.99 -10.37
C ASN A 171 -4.33 15.35 -8.96
N LYS A 172 -4.09 14.32 -8.14
CA LYS A 172 -3.67 14.46 -6.75
C LYS A 172 -2.45 13.57 -6.46
N ARG A 173 -1.73 13.82 -5.36
CA ARG A 173 -0.69 12.93 -4.87
C ARG A 173 -1.25 11.57 -4.49
N TRP A 174 -2.37 11.59 -3.80
CA TRP A 174 -3.10 10.38 -3.42
C TRP A 174 -4.61 10.70 -3.34
N GLU A 175 -5.39 9.64 -3.47
CA GLU A 175 -6.85 9.71 -3.34
C GLU A 175 -7.34 8.43 -2.66
N ARG A 176 -8.44 8.55 -1.92
CA ARG A 176 -9.13 7.45 -1.26
C ARG A 176 -10.58 7.38 -1.67
N ASP A 177 -11.02 6.18 -2.07
CA ASP A 177 -12.44 5.86 -2.26
C ASP A 177 -12.77 4.55 -1.55
N GLY A 178 -13.38 4.67 -0.38
CA GLY A 178 -13.65 3.53 0.50
C GLY A 178 -12.36 2.84 0.96
N LYS A 179 -12.18 1.58 0.59
CA LYS A 179 -10.95 0.83 0.90
C LYS A 179 -9.85 0.94 -0.17
N LEU A 180 -10.14 1.57 -1.31
CA LEU A 180 -9.15 1.82 -2.35
C LEU A 180 -8.38 3.10 -2.05
N TRP A 181 -7.06 2.96 -1.96
CA TRP A 181 -6.10 4.05 -1.88
C TRP A 181 -5.25 4.04 -3.12
N THR A 182 -5.12 5.16 -3.79
CA THR A 182 -4.33 5.30 -5.01
C THR A 182 -3.34 6.42 -4.86
N SER A 183 -2.17 6.33 -5.49
CA SER A 183 -1.19 7.40 -5.46
C SER A 183 -0.61 7.71 -6.83
N GLY A 184 -0.06 8.91 -6.96
CA GLY A 184 0.80 9.31 -8.07
C GLY A 184 2.12 8.54 -8.06
N THR A 185 3.16 9.13 -8.60
CA THR A 185 4.46 8.46 -8.79
C THR A 185 5.23 8.27 -7.48
N LEU A 186 5.95 7.15 -7.37
CA LEU A 186 7.05 6.87 -6.41
C LEU A 186 6.79 7.44 -5.00
N LEU A 187 7.37 8.59 -4.69
CA LEU A 187 7.32 9.21 -3.35
C LEU A 187 5.90 9.56 -2.89
N ASN A 188 4.93 9.70 -3.81
CA ASN A 188 3.53 9.88 -3.42
C ASN A 188 2.94 8.62 -2.77
N GLY A 189 3.56 7.46 -2.96
CA GLY A 189 3.25 6.24 -2.19
C GLY A 189 3.50 6.40 -0.70
N LEU A 190 4.56 7.14 -0.31
CA LEU A 190 4.82 7.48 1.09
C LEU A 190 3.74 8.43 1.65
N ASP A 191 3.31 9.44 0.87
CA ASP A 191 2.23 10.33 1.28
C ASP A 191 0.91 9.56 1.50
N ALA A 192 0.54 8.71 0.54
CA ALA A 192 -0.66 7.87 0.63
C ALA A 192 -0.62 6.93 1.83
N THR A 193 0.52 6.28 2.07
CA THR A 193 0.69 5.36 3.20
C THR A 193 0.71 6.09 4.53
N SER A 194 1.33 7.27 4.61
CA SER A 194 1.28 8.15 5.79
C SER A 194 -0.17 8.52 6.12
N ALA A 195 -0.95 8.96 5.12
CA ALA A 195 -2.37 9.30 5.29
C ALA A 195 -3.19 8.06 5.72
N PHE A 196 -2.97 6.90 5.09
CA PHE A 196 -3.61 5.65 5.45
C PHE A 196 -3.37 5.26 6.93
N ILE A 197 -2.12 5.35 7.38
CA ILE A 197 -1.76 5.01 8.77
C ILE A 197 -2.40 6.00 9.74
N GLN A 198 -2.36 7.29 9.43
CA GLN A 198 -2.96 8.33 10.26
C GLN A 198 -4.48 8.15 10.38
N GLU A 199 -5.17 7.87 9.28
CA GLU A 199 -6.62 7.66 9.30
C GLU A 199 -7.03 6.37 10.01
N THR A 200 -6.19 5.32 9.93
CA THR A 200 -6.53 3.99 10.46
C THR A 200 -6.17 3.85 11.93
N TRP A 201 -4.98 4.31 12.34
CA TRP A 201 -4.43 4.08 13.68
C TRP A 201 -4.03 5.37 14.41
N GLY A 202 -4.09 6.52 13.76
CA GLY A 202 -3.78 7.81 14.38
C GLY A 202 -4.77 8.16 15.49
N LYS A 203 -4.24 8.58 16.64
CA LYS A 203 -5.02 9.03 17.81
C LYS A 203 -4.72 10.49 18.15
N GLY A 204 -4.20 11.25 17.19
CA GLY A 204 -3.80 12.64 17.39
C GLY A 204 -2.43 12.80 18.02
N GLU A 205 -2.16 14.02 18.47
CA GLU A 205 -0.86 14.42 19.06
C GLU A 205 -0.52 13.57 20.30
N GLY A 206 0.76 13.18 20.39
CA GLY A 206 1.28 12.34 21.48
C GLY A 206 0.91 10.84 21.35
N SER A 207 0.28 10.41 20.23
CA SER A 207 0.07 8.99 19.95
C SER A 207 1.31 8.33 19.36
N LEU A 208 1.31 6.99 19.28
CA LEU A 208 2.40 6.24 18.64
C LEU A 208 2.61 6.67 17.19
N VAL A 209 1.53 6.85 16.42
CA VAL A 209 1.62 7.30 15.04
C VAL A 209 2.27 8.69 14.96
N ASP A 210 1.83 9.65 15.78
CA ASP A 210 2.42 10.99 15.84
C ASP A 210 3.91 10.95 16.21
N TYR A 211 4.27 10.12 17.21
CA TYR A 211 5.67 9.93 17.59
C TYR A 211 6.51 9.34 16.45
N THR A 212 6.01 8.29 15.81
CA THR A 212 6.72 7.60 14.72
C THR A 212 6.87 8.50 13.49
N MET A 213 5.86 9.28 13.16
CA MET A 213 5.93 10.29 12.09
C MET A 213 7.07 11.27 12.32
N LYS A 214 7.25 11.75 13.56
CA LYS A 214 8.33 12.68 13.94
C LYS A 214 9.69 11.97 13.95
N LEU A 215 9.77 10.77 14.52
CA LEU A 215 11.00 9.98 14.61
C LEU A 215 11.54 9.61 13.23
N CYS A 216 10.68 9.13 12.35
CA CYS A 216 11.05 8.64 11.01
C CYS A 216 10.94 9.73 9.93
N ALA A 217 10.64 10.98 10.30
CA ALA A 217 10.50 12.11 9.37
C ALA A 217 9.56 11.79 8.18
N TRP A 218 8.39 11.24 8.47
CA TRP A 218 7.43 10.92 7.41
C TRP A 218 7.00 12.17 6.66
N PRO A 219 6.66 12.05 5.37
CA PRO A 219 6.15 13.20 4.63
C PRO A 219 4.81 13.67 5.22
N ILE A 220 4.69 14.98 5.39
CA ILE A 220 3.48 15.65 5.87
C ILE A 220 2.96 16.51 4.72
N ARG A 221 2.52 15.87 3.64
CA ARG A 221 1.93 16.54 2.49
C ARG A 221 0.49 16.05 2.31
N ASP A 222 -0.41 16.98 2.00
CA ASP A 222 -1.79 16.61 1.65
C ASP A 222 -1.90 15.97 0.26
N GLY A 223 -3.10 15.59 -0.12
CA GLY A 223 -3.36 14.98 -1.42
C GLY A 223 -3.16 15.92 -2.61
N GLU A 224 -3.18 17.24 -2.40
CA GLU A 224 -3.10 18.22 -3.47
C GLU A 224 -1.65 18.56 -3.86
N TYR A 225 -1.44 19.01 -5.10
CA TYR A 225 -0.14 19.46 -5.58
C TYR A 225 0.08 20.98 -5.42
N GLY A 226 -0.59 21.62 -4.45
CA GLY A 226 -0.56 23.08 -4.28
C GLY A 226 0.82 23.65 -3.89
N ASP A 227 1.75 22.83 -3.42
CA ASP A 227 3.12 23.18 -3.03
C ASP A 227 4.15 23.02 -4.16
N VAL A 228 3.75 22.63 -5.37
CA VAL A 228 4.65 22.50 -6.52
C VAL A 228 4.30 23.51 -7.62
N SER A 229 5.34 24.13 -8.18
CA SER A 229 5.19 25.16 -9.22
C SER A 229 5.24 24.60 -10.65
N TRP A 230 5.63 23.33 -10.82
CA TRP A 230 5.73 22.69 -12.14
C TRP A 230 4.43 21.95 -12.50
N SER A 231 4.16 21.87 -13.80
CA SER A 231 3.05 21.10 -14.39
C SER A 231 3.57 20.14 -15.45
N PHE A 232 2.84 19.09 -15.71
CA PHE A 232 3.02 18.22 -16.89
C PHE A 232 2.08 18.63 -17.99
#